data_6be986eecf2180af4b56ceb65ba128a6
#
_entry.id   6be986eecf2180af4b56ceb65ba128a6
#
_cell.length_a   1.000
_cell.length_b   1.000
_cell.length_c   1.000
_cell.angle_alpha   90.00
_cell.angle_beta   90.00
_cell.angle_gamma   90.00
#
_symmetry.space_group_name_H-M   'P 1'
#
loop_
_entity.id
_entity.type
_entity.pdbx_description
1 polymer ?
#
loop_
_entity_poly.entity_id
_entity_poly.type
_entity_poly.pdbx_seq_one_letter_code
_entity_poly.pdbx_strand_id
1 'polypeptide(L)'
;MPSCPICGSPEANPHYGGISCRSCAVFFRRYCLSKKTIRRCTCATRQAKSHPCRECRMEKCLAIGMQESYIQLYHEKSGNPKSNSLGTVSLVNLCRIISRESVHISSPTASNSLPSYEKKQMELHGGDGTQLNIYDSTSFVKKDGDTIWNIVSQLIPQVLVLKDYDKDSLIANFMPKWFHMEPSIDNSGDVSKWLHLKGTMHERQCRFYKFPDEKALSDREIIKKFGRFWTYYGDSVITPIVCQQFDDKEFLAIVLLLFFDNGYTNITEKCAEMCRDIRKVILRELRAYQRGISDDDDDGGKRFLRTMEVPLIIEKAERILEEEVLVCEMHNVRLHEDFTELMRRHNL
;
A
#
# COMPACT_ATOMS: atom_id res chain seq x y z
N MET A 1 35.78 -33.11 4.55
CA MET A 1 34.61 -32.24 4.79
C MET A 1 34.14 -32.47 6.24
N PRO A 2 33.74 -31.44 6.98
CA PRO A 2 33.34 -31.62 8.36
C PRO A 2 32.04 -32.44 8.47
N SER A 3 31.94 -33.28 9.49
CA SER A 3 30.70 -34.00 9.78
C SER A 3 29.69 -33.11 10.46
N CYS A 4 28.40 -33.35 10.25
CA CYS A 4 27.30 -32.58 10.85
C CYS A 4 27.29 -32.73 12.38
N PRO A 5 27.48 -31.66 13.18
CA PRO A 5 27.50 -31.75 14.65
C PRO A 5 26.15 -32.17 15.25
N ILE A 6 25.05 -32.04 14.49
CA ILE A 6 23.69 -32.37 14.93
C ILE A 6 23.42 -33.87 14.84
N CYS A 7 23.76 -34.51 13.71
CA CYS A 7 23.38 -35.88 13.41
C CYS A 7 24.54 -36.80 12.96
N GLY A 8 25.76 -36.28 12.81
CA GLY A 8 26.93 -37.05 12.41
C GLY A 8 27.06 -37.35 10.90
N SER A 9 26.17 -36.82 10.05
CA SER A 9 26.24 -36.98 8.58
C SER A 9 27.59 -36.49 8.03
N PRO A 10 28.20 -37.14 7.03
CA PRO A 10 29.55 -36.80 6.54
C PRO A 10 29.64 -35.51 5.73
N GLU A 11 28.52 -34.97 5.28
CA GLU A 11 28.46 -33.74 4.49
C GLU A 11 27.80 -32.62 5.30
N ALA A 12 28.58 -31.66 5.78
CA ALA A 12 28.08 -30.49 6.46
C ALA A 12 28.56 -29.20 5.76
N ASN A 13 27.63 -28.30 5.56
CA ASN A 13 27.81 -26.97 4.91
C ASN A 13 27.23 -25.88 5.77
N PRO A 14 27.59 -24.60 5.57
CA PRO A 14 26.97 -23.48 6.26
C PRO A 14 25.46 -23.36 5.94
N HIS A 15 24.62 -23.43 6.95
CA HIS A 15 23.17 -23.25 6.85
C HIS A 15 22.65 -22.42 8.03
N TYR A 16 21.95 -21.35 7.77
CA TYR A 16 21.27 -20.51 8.77
C TYR A 16 22.18 -20.02 9.93
N GLY A 17 23.46 -19.78 9.66
CA GLY A 17 24.44 -19.32 10.64
C GLY A 17 25.23 -20.43 11.34
N GLY A 18 24.90 -21.71 11.15
CA GLY A 18 25.62 -22.86 11.68
C GLY A 18 26.08 -23.84 10.59
N ILE A 19 27.02 -24.71 10.90
CA ILE A 19 27.48 -25.79 10.00
C ILE A 19 26.62 -27.02 10.23
N SER A 20 25.85 -27.47 9.22
CA SER A 20 24.93 -28.63 9.34
C SER A 20 24.74 -29.33 8.00
N CYS A 21 24.26 -30.58 8.03
CA CYS A 21 23.86 -31.24 6.79
C CYS A 21 22.50 -30.71 6.29
N ARG A 22 22.21 -30.94 5.00
CA ARG A 22 20.98 -30.52 4.34
C ARG A 22 19.71 -31.00 5.10
N SER A 23 19.70 -32.22 5.62
CA SER A 23 18.56 -32.78 6.37
C SER A 23 18.32 -32.05 7.70
N CYS A 24 19.37 -31.59 8.40
CA CYS A 24 19.24 -30.79 9.61
C CYS A 24 18.83 -29.35 9.29
N ALA A 25 19.30 -28.76 8.21
CA ALA A 25 18.89 -27.47 7.74
C ALA A 25 17.38 -27.42 7.36
N VAL A 26 16.90 -28.44 6.62
CA VAL A 26 15.47 -28.58 6.28
C VAL A 26 14.60 -28.80 7.53
N PHE A 27 15.10 -29.62 8.50
CA PHE A 27 14.42 -29.82 9.77
C PHE A 27 14.28 -28.49 10.53
N PHE A 28 15.38 -27.76 10.71
CA PHE A 28 15.40 -26.46 11.40
C PHE A 28 14.40 -25.49 10.80
N ARG A 29 14.44 -25.31 9.48
CA ARG A 29 13.51 -24.44 8.75
C ARG A 29 12.04 -24.83 8.98
N ARG A 30 11.70 -26.13 8.82
CA ARG A 30 10.31 -26.60 9.03
C ARG A 30 9.85 -26.42 10.47
N TYR A 31 10.75 -26.56 11.42
CA TYR A 31 10.46 -26.40 12.84
C TYR A 31 10.12 -24.92 13.15
N CYS A 32 10.96 -23.99 12.73
CA CYS A 32 10.73 -22.55 12.92
C CYS A 32 9.44 -22.09 12.23
N LEU A 33 9.20 -22.49 10.98
CA LEU A 33 7.99 -22.13 10.24
C LEU A 33 6.70 -22.71 10.82
N SER A 34 6.79 -23.82 11.62
CA SER A 34 5.60 -24.43 12.23
C SER A 34 5.07 -23.70 13.47
N LYS A 35 5.69 -22.57 13.89
CA LYS A 35 5.35 -21.77 15.09
C LYS A 35 5.09 -22.60 16.37
N LYS A 36 5.66 -23.81 16.45
CA LYS A 36 5.52 -24.67 17.65
C LYS A 36 6.45 -24.18 18.74
N THR A 37 5.92 -23.92 19.91
CA THR A 37 6.74 -23.62 21.11
C THR A 37 7.72 -24.73 21.40
N ILE A 38 8.98 -24.37 21.63
CA ILE A 38 10.03 -25.32 22.02
C ILE A 38 9.66 -25.88 23.40
N ARG A 39 9.29 -27.16 23.45
CA ARG A 39 9.03 -27.85 24.72
C ARG A 39 10.34 -28.44 25.26
N ARG A 40 10.50 -28.44 26.58
CA ARG A 40 11.66 -29.11 27.19
C ARG A 40 11.58 -30.63 26.93
N CYS A 41 12.67 -31.18 26.43
CA CYS A 41 12.76 -32.60 26.16
C CYS A 41 12.83 -33.42 27.47
N THR A 42 12.05 -34.48 27.56
CA THR A 42 12.06 -35.47 28.68
C THR A 42 12.83 -36.73 28.34
N CYS A 43 13.61 -36.76 27.25
CA CYS A 43 14.34 -37.94 26.81
C CYS A 43 15.46 -38.32 27.79
N ALA A 44 15.51 -39.57 28.20
CA ALA A 44 16.57 -40.12 29.06
C ALA A 44 17.95 -40.18 28.37
N THR A 45 18.01 -40.10 27.02
CA THR A 45 19.22 -40.31 26.23
C THR A 45 19.63 -39.00 25.49
N ARG A 46 19.95 -37.95 26.24
CA ARG A 46 20.47 -36.68 25.67
C ARG A 46 21.78 -36.84 24.86
N GLN A 47 22.48 -37.97 24.97
CA GLN A 47 23.82 -38.16 24.38
C GLN A 47 23.86 -39.11 23.17
N ALA A 48 22.75 -39.71 22.75
CA ALA A 48 22.76 -40.64 21.60
C ALA A 48 23.06 -39.86 20.28
N LYS A 49 24.10 -40.34 19.57
CA LYS A 49 24.55 -39.74 18.30
C LYS A 49 23.54 -39.87 17.15
N SER A 50 22.60 -40.80 17.21
CA SER A 50 21.60 -41.05 16.18
C SER A 50 20.26 -40.45 16.55
N HIS A 51 19.82 -39.46 15.81
CA HIS A 51 18.49 -38.81 15.80
C HIS A 51 17.80 -38.67 17.14
N PRO A 52 18.18 -37.69 17.93
CA PRO A 52 17.42 -37.29 19.10
C PRO A 52 15.98 -36.90 18.71
N CYS A 53 15.10 -36.86 19.70
CA CYS A 53 13.76 -36.33 19.51
C CYS A 53 13.79 -34.92 18.85
N ARG A 54 12.66 -34.46 18.39
CA ARG A 54 12.58 -33.17 17.68
C ARG A 54 13.11 -31.99 18.50
N GLU A 55 12.84 -31.99 19.80
CA GLU A 55 13.27 -30.97 20.74
C GLU A 55 14.79 -30.98 20.93
N CYS A 56 15.39 -32.14 21.20
CA CYS A 56 16.86 -32.28 21.32
C CYS A 56 17.58 -31.90 20.01
N ARG A 57 16.97 -32.23 18.86
CA ARG A 57 17.54 -31.86 17.56
C ARG A 57 17.49 -30.34 17.35
N MET A 58 16.42 -29.68 17.79
CA MET A 58 16.29 -28.23 17.72
C MET A 58 17.28 -27.54 18.66
N GLU A 59 17.43 -28.01 19.90
CA GLU A 59 18.44 -27.52 20.85
C GLU A 59 19.86 -27.59 20.26
N LYS A 60 20.21 -28.71 19.59
CA LYS A 60 21.50 -28.85 18.90
C LYS A 60 21.65 -27.88 17.72
N CYS A 61 20.58 -27.61 16.95
CA CYS A 61 20.59 -26.63 15.88
C CYS A 61 20.90 -25.21 16.43
N LEU A 62 20.26 -24.84 17.52
CA LEU A 62 20.50 -23.54 18.17
C LEU A 62 21.91 -23.47 18.78
N ALA A 63 22.39 -24.55 19.39
CA ALA A 63 23.71 -24.61 20.02
C ALA A 63 24.87 -24.43 19.02
N ILE A 64 24.70 -24.80 17.75
CA ILE A 64 25.70 -24.59 16.69
C ILE A 64 25.56 -23.24 15.99
N GLY A 65 24.69 -22.33 16.48
CA GLY A 65 24.52 -20.97 15.97
C GLY A 65 23.50 -20.83 14.87
N MET A 66 22.62 -21.82 14.62
CA MET A 66 21.53 -21.63 13.67
C MET A 66 20.48 -20.64 14.23
N GLN A 67 20.08 -19.65 13.44
CA GLN A 67 19.14 -18.61 13.82
C GLN A 67 17.97 -18.53 12.85
N GLU A 68 16.78 -18.31 13.39
CA GLU A 68 15.54 -18.19 12.60
C GLU A 68 15.59 -16.99 11.64
N SER A 69 16.26 -15.91 12.01
CA SER A 69 16.48 -14.73 11.17
C SER A 69 17.17 -15.04 9.83
N TYR A 70 17.99 -16.09 9.77
CA TYR A 70 18.66 -16.50 8.52
C TYR A 70 17.77 -17.34 7.59
N ILE A 71 16.65 -17.89 8.08
CA ILE A 71 15.74 -18.69 7.25
C ILE A 71 15.11 -17.82 6.14
N GLN A 72 14.76 -16.59 6.44
CA GLN A 72 14.18 -15.66 5.49
C GLN A 72 15.19 -15.20 4.41
N LEU A 73 16.44 -14.99 4.80
CA LEU A 73 17.52 -14.61 3.89
C LEU A 73 17.88 -15.72 2.88
N TYR A 74 17.66 -16.99 3.22
CA TYR A 74 18.04 -18.12 2.36
C TYR A 74 17.01 -18.39 1.24
N HIS A 75 15.76 -17.96 1.41
CA HIS A 75 14.74 -18.10 0.36
C HIS A 75 14.99 -17.19 -0.85
N GLU A 76 15.69 -16.08 -0.64
CA GLU A 76 16.00 -15.11 -1.69
C GLU A 76 17.21 -15.52 -2.56
N LYS A 77 18.05 -16.46 -2.09
CA LYS A 77 19.28 -16.88 -2.79
C LYS A 77 19.16 -18.13 -3.67
N SER A 78 18.03 -18.85 -3.67
CA SER A 78 17.87 -20.08 -4.46
C SER A 78 17.17 -19.92 -5.81
N GLY A 79 16.95 -18.69 -6.25
CA GLY A 79 16.54 -18.36 -7.61
C GLY A 79 17.78 -18.06 -8.49
N ASN A 80 17.87 -18.68 -9.63
CA ASN A 80 18.95 -18.65 -10.61
C ASN A 80 19.68 -17.28 -10.72
N PRO A 81 21.02 -17.22 -10.67
CA PRO A 81 21.76 -15.97 -10.76
C PRO A 81 21.93 -15.54 -12.22
N LYS A 82 20.96 -14.87 -12.79
CA LYS A 82 21.10 -14.06 -14.00
C LYS A 82 20.17 -12.85 -13.95
N SER A 83 20.46 -11.92 -13.07
CA SER A 83 20.17 -10.49 -13.23
C SER A 83 20.97 -9.75 -12.17
N ASN A 84 21.64 -8.68 -12.56
CA ASN A 84 22.40 -7.81 -11.69
C ASN A 84 21.48 -7.30 -10.57
N SER A 85 21.65 -7.86 -9.37
CA SER A 85 20.88 -7.48 -8.21
C SER A 85 21.26 -6.07 -7.78
N LEU A 86 20.43 -5.10 -8.14
CA LEU A 86 20.25 -3.96 -7.24
C LEU A 86 19.86 -4.52 -5.88
N GLY A 87 20.60 -4.10 -4.84
CA GLY A 87 20.60 -4.68 -3.51
C GLY A 87 19.22 -5.13 -3.03
N THR A 88 19.17 -6.34 -2.52
CA THR A 88 18.00 -7.00 -1.94
C THR A 88 17.31 -6.03 -1.00
N VAL A 89 16.17 -5.52 -1.45
CA VAL A 89 15.31 -4.64 -0.69
C VAL A 89 14.98 -5.34 0.62
N SER A 90 15.43 -4.80 1.73
CA SER A 90 15.01 -5.28 3.05
C SER A 90 13.55 -4.87 3.26
N LEU A 91 12.65 -5.62 2.65
CA LEU A 91 11.19 -5.51 2.78
C LEU A 91 10.70 -5.91 4.18
N VAL A 92 11.62 -6.27 5.06
CA VAL A 92 11.40 -6.44 6.51
C VAL A 92 10.76 -5.19 7.13
N ASN A 93 11.01 -4.00 6.57
CA ASN A 93 10.37 -2.78 7.04
C ASN A 93 8.90 -2.68 6.60
N LEU A 94 8.54 -3.11 5.40
CA LEU A 94 7.14 -3.12 4.96
C LEU A 94 6.31 -4.13 5.77
N CYS A 95 6.85 -5.32 6.02
CA CYS A 95 6.25 -6.29 6.94
C CYS A 95 6.13 -5.75 8.37
N ARG A 96 7.11 -4.96 8.82
CA ARG A 96 7.06 -4.28 10.12
C ARG A 96 6.02 -3.18 10.17
N ILE A 97 5.77 -2.48 9.08
CA ILE A 97 4.83 -1.36 9.00
C ILE A 97 3.40 -1.90 8.89
N ILE A 98 3.17 -2.94 8.08
CA ILE A 98 1.87 -3.64 8.00
C ILE A 98 1.61 -4.49 9.26
N SER A 99 2.66 -5.01 9.93
CA SER A 99 2.53 -5.88 11.11
C SER A 99 2.77 -5.22 12.46
N ARG A 100 3.31 -4.00 12.53
CA ARG A 100 3.57 -3.25 13.77
C ARG A 100 2.69 -2.03 13.89
N GLU A 101 2.30 -1.80 15.12
CA GLU A 101 1.52 -0.71 15.67
C GLU A 101 1.76 0.64 15.00
N SER A 102 0.66 1.32 14.66
CA SER A 102 0.58 2.78 14.53
C SER A 102 1.15 3.43 13.26
N VAL A 103 0.70 3.02 12.08
CA VAL A 103 0.50 4.00 11.01
C VAL A 103 -0.99 4.36 11.03
N HIS A 104 -1.36 5.35 11.82
CA HIS A 104 -2.69 5.94 11.73
C HIS A 104 -2.76 6.79 10.48
N ILE A 105 -3.35 6.25 9.41
CA ILE A 105 -3.59 6.97 8.16
C ILE A 105 -4.54 8.15 8.41
N SER A 106 -5.43 8.01 9.38
CA SER A 106 -6.51 8.94 9.70
C SER A 106 -6.30 9.79 10.97
N SER A 107 -5.11 9.80 11.60
CA SER A 107 -4.89 10.65 12.78
C SER A 107 -4.59 12.11 12.39
N PRO A 108 -5.38 13.09 12.83
CA PRO A 108 -5.17 14.51 12.49
C PRO A 108 -3.90 15.11 13.10
N THR A 109 -3.24 14.45 14.05
CA THR A 109 -2.10 14.99 14.81
C THR A 109 -0.74 14.43 14.44
N ALA A 110 -0.65 13.42 13.57
CA ALA A 110 0.63 12.85 13.16
C ALA A 110 1.22 13.62 11.97
N SER A 111 2.46 14.09 12.09
CA SER A 111 3.21 14.74 10.99
C SER A 111 3.45 13.86 9.76
N ASN A 112 3.14 12.58 9.84
CA ASN A 112 3.32 11.56 8.81
C ASN A 112 2.01 10.89 8.36
N SER A 113 0.88 11.60 8.42
CA SER A 113 -0.40 11.09 7.93
C SER A 113 -0.67 11.52 6.50
N LEU A 114 -1.41 10.68 5.76
CA LEU A 114 -1.86 11.01 4.40
C LEU A 114 -2.59 12.37 4.36
N PRO A 115 -2.57 13.06 3.20
CA PRO A 115 -3.41 14.24 3.00
C PRO A 115 -4.88 13.89 3.23
N SER A 116 -5.66 14.84 3.75
CA SER A 116 -7.10 14.68 3.95
C SER A 116 -7.84 15.98 3.68
N TYR A 117 -9.11 15.86 3.32
CA TYR A 117 -9.97 17.02 3.07
C TYR A 117 -10.05 17.95 4.29
N GLU A 118 -10.18 17.40 5.49
CA GLU A 118 -10.28 18.19 6.73
C GLU A 118 -9.02 19.03 6.97
N LYS A 119 -7.82 18.49 6.69
CA LYS A 119 -6.56 19.23 6.80
C LYS A 119 -6.48 20.38 5.79
N LYS A 120 -6.87 20.13 4.55
CA LYS A 120 -6.91 21.15 3.49
C LYS A 120 -7.87 22.28 3.84
N GLN A 121 -9.06 21.91 4.33
CA GLN A 121 -10.06 22.86 4.77
C GLN A 121 -9.57 23.70 5.96
N MET A 122 -8.93 23.06 6.94
CA MET A 122 -8.34 23.74 8.09
C MET A 122 -7.24 24.73 7.67
N GLU A 123 -6.41 24.36 6.72
CA GLU A 123 -5.32 25.18 6.22
C GLU A 123 -5.81 26.43 5.47
N LEU A 124 -6.80 26.29 4.59
CA LEU A 124 -7.30 27.42 3.80
C LEU A 124 -8.30 28.30 4.55
N HIS A 125 -9.16 27.70 5.36
CA HIS A 125 -10.30 28.39 5.97
C HIS A 125 -10.28 28.38 7.50
N GLY A 126 -9.18 27.92 8.12
CA GLY A 126 -9.04 27.93 9.59
C GLY A 126 -10.10 27.12 10.34
N GLY A 127 -10.79 26.21 9.65
CA GLY A 127 -11.78 25.32 10.27
C GLY A 127 -13.15 25.96 10.50
N ASP A 128 -13.48 27.04 9.79
CA ASP A 128 -14.79 27.70 9.83
C ASP A 128 -15.96 26.90 9.21
N GLY A 129 -15.68 25.71 8.69
CA GLY A 129 -16.65 24.84 8.02
C GLY A 129 -16.89 25.18 6.54
N THR A 130 -16.19 26.18 5.98
CA THR A 130 -16.30 26.54 4.55
C THR A 130 -15.84 25.37 3.68
N GLN A 131 -16.69 24.96 2.76
CA GLN A 131 -16.37 23.89 1.82
C GLN A 131 -15.36 24.39 0.77
N LEU A 132 -14.34 23.57 0.49
CA LEU A 132 -13.40 23.83 -0.61
C LEU A 132 -14.14 23.77 -1.96
N ASN A 133 -13.91 24.74 -2.83
CA ASN A 133 -14.30 24.65 -4.21
C ASN A 133 -13.29 23.83 -5.03
N ILE A 134 -13.54 23.64 -6.33
CA ILE A 134 -12.67 22.83 -7.18
C ILE A 134 -11.27 23.43 -7.34
N TYR A 135 -11.15 24.76 -7.43
CA TYR A 135 -9.86 25.43 -7.51
C TYR A 135 -9.04 25.22 -6.24
N ASP A 136 -9.66 25.46 -5.08
CA ASP A 136 -9.03 25.22 -3.78
C ASP A 136 -8.60 23.76 -3.61
N SER A 137 -9.46 22.81 -3.97
CA SER A 137 -9.17 21.38 -3.89
C SER A 137 -8.01 20.99 -4.81
N THR A 138 -7.95 21.55 -6.01
CA THR A 138 -6.87 21.24 -6.98
C THR A 138 -5.57 21.96 -6.68
N SER A 139 -5.57 23.03 -5.87
CA SER A 139 -4.35 23.75 -5.45
C SER A 139 -3.41 22.90 -4.57
N PHE A 140 -3.94 21.91 -3.90
CA PHE A 140 -3.14 21.02 -3.03
C PHE A 140 -2.38 19.93 -3.76
N VAL A 141 -2.59 19.74 -5.06
CA VAL A 141 -2.05 18.58 -5.79
C VAL A 141 -0.54 18.41 -5.63
N LYS A 142 0.22 19.48 -5.68
CA LYS A 142 1.67 19.46 -5.53
C LYS A 142 2.10 19.12 -4.10
N LYS A 143 1.47 19.77 -3.12
CA LYS A 143 1.72 19.53 -1.70
C LYS A 143 1.35 18.11 -1.28
N ASP A 144 0.23 17.61 -1.78
CA ASP A 144 -0.21 16.23 -1.55
C ASP A 144 0.78 15.24 -2.17
N GLY A 145 1.23 15.49 -3.39
CA GLY A 145 2.23 14.67 -4.06
C GLY A 145 3.56 14.58 -3.27
N ASP A 146 4.05 15.73 -2.78
CA ASP A 146 5.25 15.77 -1.93
C ASP A 146 5.04 15.02 -0.60
N THR A 147 3.88 15.18 0.02
CA THR A 147 3.53 14.50 1.27
C THR A 147 3.49 12.99 1.07
N ILE A 148 2.84 12.53 0.00
CA ILE A 148 2.75 11.11 -0.35
C ILE A 148 4.13 10.56 -0.67
N TRP A 149 4.95 11.28 -1.45
CA TRP A 149 6.32 10.87 -1.72
C TRP A 149 7.16 10.73 -0.45
N ASN A 150 7.03 11.66 0.49
CA ASN A 150 7.74 11.58 1.78
C ASN A 150 7.33 10.32 2.56
N ILE A 151 6.05 10.01 2.61
CA ILE A 151 5.55 8.78 3.25
C ILE A 151 6.10 7.55 2.53
N VAL A 152 5.96 7.49 1.20
CA VAL A 152 6.44 6.37 0.38
C VAL A 152 7.94 6.15 0.56
N SER A 153 8.75 7.21 0.55
CA SER A 153 10.21 7.11 0.69
C SER A 153 10.66 6.67 2.10
N GLN A 154 9.90 7.00 3.13
CA GLN A 154 10.14 6.50 4.48
C GLN A 154 9.77 5.01 4.61
N LEU A 155 8.67 4.59 3.98
CA LEU A 155 8.21 3.22 4.00
C LEU A 155 9.08 2.30 3.14
N ILE A 156 9.53 2.79 2.00
CA ILE A 156 10.27 2.05 0.97
C ILE A 156 11.50 2.87 0.56
N PRO A 157 12.56 2.93 1.39
CA PRO A 157 13.76 3.75 1.14
C PRO A 157 14.45 3.48 -0.20
N GLN A 158 14.18 2.34 -0.82
CA GLN A 158 14.74 1.97 -2.14
C GLN A 158 14.30 2.91 -3.26
N VAL A 159 13.17 3.61 -3.11
CA VAL A 159 12.71 4.58 -4.11
C VAL A 159 13.62 5.82 -4.19
N LEU A 160 14.44 6.06 -3.16
CA LEU A 160 15.38 7.19 -3.13
C LEU A 160 16.50 7.09 -4.17
N VAL A 161 16.70 5.92 -4.81
CA VAL A 161 17.65 5.75 -5.92
C VAL A 161 17.03 6.06 -7.28
N LEU A 162 15.72 6.34 -7.34
CA LEU A 162 15.05 6.73 -8.58
C LEU A 162 15.56 8.11 -9.03
N LYS A 163 15.58 8.32 -10.33
CA LYS A 163 15.85 9.64 -10.91
C LYS A 163 14.61 10.54 -10.71
N ASP A 164 14.83 11.83 -10.69
CA ASP A 164 13.74 12.82 -10.57
C ASP A 164 12.65 12.62 -11.62
N TYR A 165 13.04 12.27 -12.86
CA TYR A 165 12.09 11.93 -13.92
C TYR A 165 11.12 10.80 -13.53
N ASP A 166 11.63 9.68 -13.02
CA ASP A 166 10.81 8.54 -12.61
C ASP A 166 9.94 8.89 -11.38
N LYS A 167 10.52 9.64 -10.42
CA LYS A 167 9.79 10.15 -9.26
C LYS A 167 8.62 11.02 -9.69
N ASP A 168 8.87 12.01 -10.55
CA ASP A 168 7.85 12.95 -11.00
C ASP A 168 6.77 12.25 -11.82
N SER A 169 7.15 11.27 -12.64
CA SER A 169 6.21 10.43 -13.40
C SER A 169 5.32 9.58 -12.48
N LEU A 170 5.88 8.94 -11.45
CA LEU A 170 5.08 8.16 -10.49
C LEU A 170 4.08 9.05 -9.75
N ILE A 171 4.50 10.24 -9.31
CA ILE A 171 3.62 11.21 -8.65
C ILE A 171 2.53 11.66 -9.62
N ALA A 172 2.89 12.07 -10.85
CA ALA A 172 1.95 12.54 -11.84
C ALA A 172 0.88 11.51 -12.19
N ASN A 173 1.28 10.24 -12.33
CA ASN A 173 0.37 9.13 -12.61
C ASN A 173 -0.52 8.74 -11.43
N PHE A 174 -0.04 8.98 -10.21
CA PHE A 174 -0.77 8.61 -9.00
C PHE A 174 -1.79 9.67 -8.57
N MET A 175 -1.50 10.96 -8.76
CA MET A 175 -2.33 12.03 -8.22
C MET A 175 -3.78 12.05 -8.73
N PRO A 176 -4.10 11.76 -10.01
CA PRO A 176 -5.49 11.61 -10.46
C PRO A 176 -6.24 10.51 -9.69
N LYS A 177 -5.55 9.41 -9.37
CA LYS A 177 -6.09 8.30 -8.57
C LYS A 177 -6.31 8.71 -7.11
N TRP A 178 -5.42 9.54 -6.57
CA TRP A 178 -5.53 10.08 -5.23
C TRP A 178 -6.80 10.90 -5.02
N PHE A 179 -7.23 11.71 -5.99
CA PHE A 179 -8.48 12.47 -5.91
C PHE A 179 -9.70 11.59 -5.61
N HIS A 180 -9.68 10.33 -6.01
CA HIS A 180 -10.76 9.38 -5.76
C HIS A 180 -10.54 8.53 -4.50
N MET A 181 -9.28 8.33 -4.12
CA MET A 181 -8.93 7.57 -2.91
C MET A 181 -9.12 8.38 -1.63
N GLU A 182 -8.72 9.65 -1.63
CA GLU A 182 -8.82 10.53 -0.46
C GLU A 182 -10.24 10.56 0.14
N PRO A 183 -11.32 10.85 -0.64
CA PRO A 183 -12.68 10.83 -0.08
C PRO A 183 -13.10 9.47 0.46
N SER A 184 -12.61 8.39 -0.14
CA SER A 184 -12.92 7.03 0.32
C SER A 184 -12.24 6.72 1.66
N ILE A 185 -11.01 7.18 1.87
CA ILE A 185 -10.27 7.04 3.12
C ILE A 185 -10.87 7.92 4.21
N ASP A 186 -11.17 9.18 3.92
CA ASP A 186 -11.74 10.15 4.86
C ASP A 186 -13.13 9.73 5.40
N ASN A 187 -13.86 8.95 4.63
CA ASN A 187 -15.18 8.42 5.01
C ASN A 187 -15.14 6.94 5.39
N SER A 188 -13.94 6.32 5.45
CA SER A 188 -13.78 4.95 5.94
C SER A 188 -14.13 4.86 7.43
N GLY A 189 -14.65 3.72 7.86
CA GLY A 189 -15.00 3.50 9.26
C GLY A 189 -16.39 3.99 9.69
N ASP A 190 -17.02 4.90 8.95
CA ASP A 190 -18.40 5.33 9.24
C ASP A 190 -19.27 5.42 7.98
N VAL A 191 -19.83 4.28 7.59
CA VAL A 191 -20.77 4.17 6.45
C VAL A 191 -21.97 5.08 6.61
N SER A 192 -22.47 5.27 7.84
CA SER A 192 -23.65 6.11 8.12
C SER A 192 -23.33 7.58 7.87
N LYS A 193 -22.15 8.05 8.30
CA LYS A 193 -21.64 9.39 8.00
C LYS A 193 -21.56 9.61 6.50
N TRP A 194 -21.00 8.66 5.76
CA TRP A 194 -20.92 8.74 4.30
C TRP A 194 -22.30 8.83 3.63
N LEU A 195 -23.23 7.96 4.01
CA LEU A 195 -24.59 7.98 3.44
C LEU A 195 -25.33 9.29 3.73
N HIS A 196 -25.11 9.88 4.91
CA HIS A 196 -25.66 11.21 5.23
C HIS A 196 -25.04 12.29 4.32
N LEU A 197 -23.71 12.31 4.17
CA LEU A 197 -23.01 13.23 3.26
C LEU A 197 -23.49 13.08 1.82
N LYS A 198 -23.70 11.85 1.36
CA LYS A 198 -24.24 11.54 0.05
C LYS A 198 -25.64 12.11 -0.15
N GLY A 199 -26.47 12.16 0.86
CA GLY A 199 -27.80 12.80 0.82
C GLY A 199 -27.73 14.31 0.53
N THR A 200 -26.63 15.00 0.84
CA THR A 200 -26.43 16.44 0.62
C THR A 200 -25.62 16.74 -0.65
N MET A 201 -25.37 15.76 -1.52
CA MET A 201 -24.49 15.93 -2.66
C MET A 201 -24.87 17.04 -3.64
N HIS A 202 -26.19 17.26 -3.85
CA HIS A 202 -26.65 18.32 -4.74
C HIS A 202 -26.21 19.73 -4.30
N GLU A 203 -26.27 20.02 -3.02
CA GLU A 203 -25.81 21.29 -2.49
C GLU A 203 -24.29 21.40 -2.52
N ARG A 204 -23.61 20.32 -2.19
CA ARG A 204 -22.14 20.25 -2.15
C ARG A 204 -21.54 20.45 -3.53
N GLN A 205 -22.05 19.80 -4.58
CA GLN A 205 -21.56 19.98 -5.95
C GLN A 205 -21.79 21.41 -6.45
N CYS A 206 -22.91 22.03 -6.10
CA CYS A 206 -23.15 23.43 -6.51
C CYS A 206 -22.11 24.36 -5.88
N ARG A 207 -21.76 24.17 -4.61
CA ARG A 207 -20.69 24.97 -3.97
C ARG A 207 -19.31 24.67 -4.54
N PHE A 208 -19.04 23.42 -4.90
CA PHE A 208 -17.74 22.97 -5.40
C PHE A 208 -17.35 23.65 -6.72
N TYR A 209 -18.29 23.88 -7.63
CA TYR A 209 -18.03 24.51 -8.93
C TYR A 209 -18.30 26.02 -8.98
N LYS A 210 -18.60 26.67 -7.84
CA LYS A 210 -18.83 28.11 -7.77
C LYS A 210 -17.59 28.86 -7.30
N PHE A 211 -17.39 30.03 -7.91
CA PHE A 211 -16.37 31.01 -7.53
C PHE A 211 -17.02 32.30 -7.11
N PRO A 212 -16.49 33.01 -6.09
CA PRO A 212 -17.08 34.26 -5.59
C PRO A 212 -17.09 35.39 -6.62
N ASP A 213 -16.09 35.45 -7.52
CA ASP A 213 -15.78 36.63 -8.32
C ASP A 213 -16.04 36.46 -9.83
N GLU A 214 -16.59 35.37 -10.30
CA GLU A 214 -16.81 35.11 -11.71
C GLU A 214 -18.30 35.00 -12.05
N LYS A 215 -18.63 35.15 -13.34
CA LYS A 215 -19.95 34.89 -13.90
C LYS A 215 -20.31 33.41 -13.66
N ALA A 216 -20.66 33.12 -12.41
CA ALA A 216 -20.84 31.77 -11.91
C ALA A 216 -21.98 31.05 -12.64
N LEU A 217 -21.78 29.78 -12.95
CA LEU A 217 -22.87 28.92 -13.42
C LEU A 217 -23.99 28.88 -12.38
N SER A 218 -25.22 28.87 -12.82
CA SER A 218 -26.37 28.65 -11.94
C SER A 218 -26.37 27.19 -11.40
N ASP A 219 -27.00 26.96 -10.24
CA ASP A 219 -27.12 25.63 -9.68
C ASP A 219 -27.68 24.61 -10.67
N ARG A 220 -28.69 25.04 -11.46
CA ARG A 220 -29.30 24.20 -12.49
C ARG A 220 -28.30 23.80 -13.58
N GLU A 221 -27.44 24.71 -13.99
CA GLU A 221 -26.39 24.45 -14.98
C GLU A 221 -25.32 23.54 -14.41
N ILE A 222 -24.90 23.76 -13.16
CA ILE A 222 -23.92 22.89 -12.48
C ILE A 222 -24.47 21.46 -12.40
N ILE A 223 -25.69 21.27 -11.91
CA ILE A 223 -26.31 19.95 -11.80
C ILE A 223 -26.41 19.29 -13.19
N LYS A 224 -26.80 20.04 -14.21
CA LYS A 224 -26.94 19.52 -15.58
C LYS A 224 -25.62 19.07 -16.18
N LYS A 225 -24.51 19.81 -15.92
CA LYS A 225 -23.21 19.58 -16.55
C LYS A 225 -22.34 18.61 -15.74
N PHE A 226 -22.32 18.75 -14.42
CA PHE A 226 -21.41 18.05 -13.51
C PHE A 226 -22.10 16.97 -12.67
N GLY A 227 -23.42 16.96 -12.57
CA GLY A 227 -24.16 16.03 -11.71
C GLY A 227 -23.86 14.58 -11.99
N ARG A 228 -23.62 14.21 -13.27
CA ARG A 228 -23.26 12.83 -13.65
C ARG A 228 -21.94 12.36 -13.01
N PHE A 229 -20.95 13.24 -12.88
CA PHE A 229 -19.66 12.91 -12.28
C PHE A 229 -19.82 12.67 -10.79
N TRP A 230 -20.51 13.54 -10.07
CA TRP A 230 -20.77 13.38 -8.64
C TRP A 230 -21.60 12.15 -8.33
N THR A 231 -22.61 11.85 -9.14
CA THR A 231 -23.36 10.60 -9.03
C THR A 231 -22.46 9.40 -9.22
N TYR A 232 -21.62 9.41 -10.26
CA TYR A 232 -20.69 8.32 -10.52
C TYR A 232 -19.69 8.12 -9.38
N TYR A 233 -19.04 9.19 -8.92
CA TYR A 233 -18.09 9.10 -7.81
C TYR A 233 -18.75 8.62 -6.52
N GLY A 234 -19.92 9.14 -6.19
CA GLY A 234 -20.66 8.72 -5.02
C GLY A 234 -21.10 7.26 -5.06
N ASP A 235 -21.68 6.83 -6.18
CA ASP A 235 -22.33 5.51 -6.30
C ASP A 235 -21.34 4.41 -6.69
N SER A 236 -20.42 4.70 -7.60
CA SER A 236 -19.58 3.69 -8.24
C SER A 236 -18.14 3.66 -7.71
N VAL A 237 -17.71 4.68 -6.94
CA VAL A 237 -16.36 4.78 -6.39
C VAL A 237 -16.39 4.76 -4.86
N ILE A 238 -16.88 5.82 -4.24
CA ILE A 238 -16.73 6.01 -2.80
C ILE A 238 -17.60 5.01 -2.03
N THR A 239 -18.89 4.87 -2.37
CA THR A 239 -19.80 3.93 -1.68
C THR A 239 -19.27 2.49 -1.68
N PRO A 240 -18.86 1.89 -2.82
CA PRO A 240 -18.32 0.54 -2.83
C PRO A 240 -17.08 0.38 -1.95
N ILE A 241 -16.18 1.36 -1.92
CA ILE A 241 -14.94 1.30 -1.14
C ILE A 241 -15.23 1.45 0.37
N VAL A 242 -16.04 2.45 0.75
CA VAL A 242 -16.40 2.69 2.16
C VAL A 242 -17.17 1.51 2.76
N CYS A 243 -18.06 0.88 1.99
CA CYS A 243 -18.83 -0.29 2.44
C CYS A 243 -17.95 -1.53 2.72
N GLN A 244 -16.72 -1.60 2.19
CA GLN A 244 -15.80 -2.71 2.51
C GLN A 244 -15.20 -2.61 3.91
N GLN A 245 -15.25 -1.43 4.54
CA GLN A 245 -14.70 -1.20 5.87
C GLN A 245 -13.25 -1.69 6.01
N PHE A 246 -12.42 -1.31 5.03
CA PHE A 246 -10.99 -1.58 5.09
C PHE A 246 -10.36 -0.84 6.26
N ASP A 247 -9.38 -1.46 6.89
CA ASP A 247 -8.57 -0.80 7.92
C ASP A 247 -7.41 0.01 7.32
N ASP A 248 -6.70 0.75 8.18
CA ASP A 248 -5.58 1.60 7.79
C ASP A 248 -4.48 0.85 7.02
N LYS A 249 -4.22 -0.41 7.36
CA LYS A 249 -3.18 -1.22 6.71
C LYS A 249 -3.60 -1.66 5.32
N GLU A 250 -4.86 -2.00 5.15
CA GLU A 250 -5.44 -2.34 3.86
C GLU A 250 -5.48 -1.12 2.94
N PHE A 251 -5.89 0.05 3.44
CA PHE A 251 -5.83 1.29 2.68
C PHE A 251 -4.41 1.67 2.29
N LEU A 252 -3.44 1.54 3.21
CA LEU A 252 -2.04 1.78 2.89
C LEU A 252 -1.56 0.85 1.77
N ALA A 253 -1.90 -0.44 1.83
CA ALA A 253 -1.54 -1.38 0.79
C ALA A 253 -2.17 -1.02 -0.57
N ILE A 254 -3.44 -0.60 -0.60
CA ILE A 254 -4.13 -0.12 -1.80
C ILE A 254 -3.42 1.11 -2.37
N VAL A 255 -3.14 2.11 -1.55
CA VAL A 255 -2.43 3.34 -1.95
C VAL A 255 -1.07 3.00 -2.57
N LEU A 256 -0.30 2.14 -1.94
CA LEU A 256 1.00 1.71 -2.45
C LEU A 256 0.87 0.90 -3.76
N LEU A 257 -0.16 0.06 -3.91
CA LEU A 257 -0.42 -0.67 -5.16
C LEU A 257 -0.79 0.27 -6.32
N LEU A 258 -1.53 1.33 -6.04
CA LEU A 258 -1.86 2.37 -7.03
C LEU A 258 -0.63 3.23 -7.38
N PHE A 259 0.18 3.57 -6.38
CA PHE A 259 1.39 4.38 -6.57
C PHE A 259 2.45 3.65 -7.40
N PHE A 260 2.71 2.39 -7.11
CA PHE A 260 3.69 1.55 -7.80
C PHE A 260 3.08 0.75 -8.95
N ASP A 261 2.20 1.37 -9.74
CA ASP A 261 1.69 0.72 -10.92
C ASP A 261 2.81 0.58 -11.97
N ASN A 262 3.05 -0.66 -12.41
CA ASN A 262 4.08 -0.98 -13.39
C ASN A 262 3.57 -0.91 -14.84
N GLY A 263 2.31 -0.55 -15.05
CA GLY A 263 1.69 -0.36 -16.35
C GLY A 263 1.94 1.00 -16.97
N TYR A 264 2.54 1.93 -16.24
CA TYR A 264 2.84 3.27 -16.76
C TYR A 264 3.86 3.24 -17.88
N THR A 265 3.59 3.98 -18.95
CA THR A 265 4.45 4.06 -20.13
C THR A 265 5.52 5.14 -20.03
N ASN A 266 5.33 6.13 -19.15
CA ASN A 266 6.20 7.28 -18.94
C ASN A 266 7.19 7.10 -17.78
N ILE A 267 7.54 5.87 -17.44
CA ILE A 267 8.60 5.51 -16.49
C ILE A 267 9.69 4.68 -17.16
N THR A 268 10.91 4.71 -16.62
CA THR A 268 11.98 3.87 -17.15
C THR A 268 11.76 2.40 -16.85
N GLU A 269 12.32 1.48 -17.70
CA GLU A 269 12.23 0.04 -17.46
C GLU A 269 12.76 -0.36 -16.08
N LYS A 270 13.82 0.30 -15.61
CA LYS A 270 14.37 0.08 -14.27
C LYS A 270 13.37 0.46 -13.17
N CYS A 271 12.63 1.55 -13.35
CA CYS A 271 11.57 1.95 -12.44
C CYS A 271 10.41 0.95 -12.48
N ALA A 272 9.99 0.52 -13.68
CA ALA A 272 8.94 -0.49 -13.85
C ALA A 272 9.30 -1.84 -13.21
N GLU A 273 10.58 -2.28 -13.29
CA GLU A 273 11.06 -3.47 -12.58
C GLU A 273 10.96 -3.32 -11.06
N MET A 274 11.40 -2.17 -10.54
CA MET A 274 11.28 -1.85 -9.12
C MET A 274 9.82 -1.86 -8.67
N CYS A 275 8.92 -1.22 -9.42
CA CYS A 275 7.48 -1.24 -9.14
C CYS A 275 6.93 -2.67 -9.10
N ARG A 276 7.27 -3.51 -10.09
CA ARG A 276 6.87 -4.93 -10.11
C ARG A 276 7.31 -5.69 -8.86
N ASP A 277 8.54 -5.47 -8.39
CA ASP A 277 9.06 -6.17 -7.22
C ASP A 277 8.42 -5.67 -5.92
N ILE A 278 8.22 -4.36 -5.78
CA ILE A 278 7.51 -3.76 -4.65
C ILE A 278 6.07 -4.30 -4.59
N ARG A 279 5.33 -4.29 -5.71
CA ARG A 279 3.96 -4.82 -5.79
C ARG A 279 3.85 -6.28 -5.37
N LYS A 280 4.78 -7.14 -5.81
CA LYS A 280 4.80 -8.57 -5.40
C LYS A 280 4.86 -8.72 -3.88
N VAL A 281 5.61 -7.85 -3.23
CA VAL A 281 5.74 -7.89 -1.78
C VAL A 281 4.50 -7.37 -1.10
N ILE A 282 3.98 -6.22 -1.54
CA ILE A 282 2.74 -5.65 -1.00
C ILE A 282 1.61 -6.69 -1.07
N LEU A 283 1.42 -7.32 -2.23
CA LEU A 283 0.39 -8.35 -2.43
C LEU A 283 0.57 -9.56 -1.51
N ARG A 284 1.80 -10.02 -1.31
CA ARG A 284 2.12 -11.13 -0.42
C ARG A 284 1.79 -10.79 1.03
N GLU A 285 2.23 -9.62 1.49
CA GLU A 285 2.04 -9.18 2.87
C GLU A 285 0.57 -8.86 3.16
N LEU A 286 -0.12 -8.19 2.25
CA LEU A 286 -1.55 -7.93 2.35
C LEU A 286 -2.35 -9.23 2.48
N ARG A 287 -2.07 -10.21 1.61
CA ARG A 287 -2.72 -11.53 1.69
C ARG A 287 -2.45 -12.25 3.00
N ALA A 288 -1.21 -12.18 3.50
CA ALA A 288 -0.85 -12.78 4.78
C ALA A 288 -1.56 -12.07 5.95
N TYR A 289 -1.64 -10.74 5.90
CA TYR A 289 -2.35 -9.93 6.88
C TYR A 289 -3.84 -10.26 6.93
N GLN A 290 -4.53 -10.25 5.78
CA GLN A 290 -5.97 -10.50 5.69
C GLN A 290 -6.35 -11.93 6.12
N ARG A 291 -5.49 -12.92 5.87
CA ARG A 291 -5.67 -14.27 6.42
C ARG A 291 -5.51 -14.32 7.93
N GLY A 292 -4.67 -13.46 8.49
CA GLY A 292 -4.42 -13.42 9.93
C GLY A 292 -5.50 -12.75 10.75
N ILE A 293 -6.31 -11.87 10.14
CA ILE A 293 -7.43 -11.17 10.79
C ILE A 293 -8.79 -11.85 10.55
N SER A 294 -8.86 -12.80 9.63
CA SER A 294 -10.09 -13.56 9.33
C SER A 294 -10.11 -14.86 10.13
N ASP A 295 -11.26 -15.17 10.73
CA ASP A 295 -11.46 -16.41 11.47
C ASP A 295 -11.59 -17.63 10.52
N ASP A 296 -11.89 -17.40 9.25
CA ASP A 296 -12.05 -18.41 8.20
C ASP A 296 -11.09 -18.13 7.02
N ASP A 297 -10.39 -19.14 6.54
CA ASP A 297 -9.46 -19.07 5.39
C ASP A 297 -10.18 -18.61 4.10
N ASP A 298 -11.46 -18.96 3.93
CA ASP A 298 -12.28 -18.56 2.77
C ASP A 298 -12.64 -17.07 2.81
N ASP A 299 -12.91 -16.53 3.99
CA ASP A 299 -13.22 -15.11 4.17
C ASP A 299 -12.00 -14.21 3.91
N GLY A 300 -10.83 -14.60 4.38
CA GLY A 300 -9.57 -13.90 4.08
C GLY A 300 -9.25 -13.87 2.59
N GLY A 301 -9.59 -14.92 1.84
CA GLY A 301 -9.48 -14.98 0.40
C GLY A 301 -10.45 -14.03 -0.31
N LYS A 302 -11.70 -13.97 0.12
CA LYS A 302 -12.72 -13.07 -0.40
C LYS A 302 -12.37 -11.60 -0.12
N ARG A 303 -11.88 -11.30 1.07
CA ARG A 303 -11.43 -9.96 1.46
C ARG A 303 -10.28 -9.48 0.56
N PHE A 304 -9.32 -10.35 0.26
CA PHE A 304 -8.24 -10.05 -0.67
C PHE A 304 -8.76 -9.71 -2.08
N LEU A 305 -9.72 -10.48 -2.60
CA LEU A 305 -10.33 -10.19 -3.91
C LEU A 305 -11.03 -8.83 -3.92
N ARG A 306 -11.80 -8.51 -2.89
CA ARG A 306 -12.46 -7.18 -2.74
C ARG A 306 -11.43 -6.05 -2.71
N THR A 307 -10.29 -6.25 -2.06
CA THR A 307 -9.20 -5.26 -2.06
C THR A 307 -8.63 -5.07 -3.47
N MET A 308 -8.53 -6.14 -4.27
CA MET A 308 -8.04 -6.08 -5.65
C MET A 308 -9.04 -5.45 -6.63
N GLU A 309 -10.31 -5.32 -6.27
CA GLU A 309 -11.32 -4.60 -7.06
C GLU A 309 -11.11 -3.08 -7.00
N VAL A 310 -10.54 -2.56 -5.89
CA VAL A 310 -10.37 -1.11 -5.70
C VAL A 310 -9.52 -0.46 -6.79
N PRO A 311 -8.34 -0.96 -7.18
CA PRO A 311 -7.58 -0.42 -8.31
C PRO A 311 -8.40 -0.31 -9.60
N LEU A 312 -9.23 -1.30 -9.91
CA LEU A 312 -10.08 -1.30 -11.11
C LEU A 312 -11.18 -0.23 -11.05
N ILE A 313 -11.74 0.01 -9.84
CA ILE A 313 -12.71 1.08 -9.59
C ILE A 313 -12.03 2.43 -9.83
N ILE A 314 -10.83 2.62 -9.29
CA ILE A 314 -10.07 3.87 -9.39
C ILE A 314 -9.61 4.16 -10.81
N GLU A 315 -9.14 3.17 -11.57
CA GLU A 315 -8.79 3.34 -12.99
C GLU A 315 -9.97 3.81 -13.85
N LYS A 316 -11.18 3.31 -13.57
CA LYS A 316 -12.39 3.80 -14.25
C LYS A 316 -12.72 5.23 -13.83
N ALA A 317 -12.56 5.56 -12.56
CA ALA A 317 -12.81 6.90 -12.03
C ALA A 317 -11.84 7.93 -12.64
N GLU A 318 -10.60 7.55 -12.86
CA GLU A 318 -9.57 8.38 -13.51
C GLU A 318 -10.00 8.84 -14.91
N ARG A 319 -10.54 7.95 -15.73
CA ARG A 319 -11.09 8.30 -17.06
C ARG A 319 -12.27 9.27 -16.96
N ILE A 320 -13.11 9.12 -15.94
CA ILE A 320 -14.23 10.03 -15.71
C ILE A 320 -13.74 11.40 -15.24
N LEU A 321 -12.61 11.46 -14.49
CA LEU A 321 -11.95 12.73 -14.12
C LEU A 321 -11.43 13.47 -15.36
N GLU A 322 -10.85 12.78 -16.32
CA GLU A 322 -10.42 13.38 -17.58
C GLU A 322 -11.61 14.05 -18.32
N GLU A 323 -12.75 13.37 -18.38
CA GLU A 323 -13.97 13.96 -18.95
C GLU A 323 -14.46 15.16 -18.13
N GLU A 324 -14.39 15.13 -16.81
CA GLU A 324 -14.77 16.23 -15.93
C GLU A 324 -13.87 17.46 -16.16
N VAL A 325 -12.56 17.26 -16.28
CA VAL A 325 -11.59 18.33 -16.60
C VAL A 325 -11.93 19.00 -17.92
N LEU A 326 -12.24 18.23 -18.97
CA LEU A 326 -12.67 18.77 -20.25
C LEU A 326 -13.96 19.59 -20.12
N VAL A 327 -14.92 19.14 -19.32
CA VAL A 327 -16.17 19.89 -19.08
C VAL A 327 -15.88 21.17 -18.29
N CYS A 328 -14.93 21.17 -17.34
CA CYS A 328 -14.47 22.38 -16.65
C CYS A 328 -13.89 23.39 -17.66
N GLU A 329 -13.00 22.96 -18.55
CA GLU A 329 -12.40 23.81 -19.58
C GLU A 329 -13.47 24.40 -20.52
N MET A 330 -14.41 23.59 -21.01
CA MET A 330 -15.50 24.02 -21.90
C MET A 330 -16.42 25.07 -21.27
N HIS A 331 -16.51 25.11 -19.96
CA HIS A 331 -17.42 26.00 -19.22
C HIS A 331 -16.70 27.07 -18.39
N ASN A 332 -15.38 27.23 -18.63
CA ASN A 332 -14.52 28.20 -17.93
C ASN A 332 -14.56 28.01 -16.40
N VAL A 333 -14.71 26.79 -15.92
CA VAL A 333 -14.54 26.45 -14.51
C VAL A 333 -13.03 26.35 -14.25
N ARG A 334 -12.51 27.21 -13.39
CA ARG A 334 -11.07 27.31 -13.14
C ARG A 334 -10.59 26.11 -12.33
N LEU A 335 -9.49 25.53 -12.80
CA LEU A 335 -8.68 24.55 -12.07
C LEU A 335 -7.34 25.19 -11.75
N HIS A 336 -6.70 24.78 -10.66
CA HIS A 336 -5.37 25.29 -10.34
C HIS A 336 -4.33 24.89 -11.40
N GLU A 337 -3.38 25.77 -11.67
CA GLU A 337 -2.37 25.59 -12.72
C GLU A 337 -1.53 24.31 -12.50
N ASP A 338 -1.13 24.04 -11.26
CA ASP A 338 -0.36 22.84 -10.91
C ASP A 338 -1.14 21.56 -11.24
N PHE A 339 -2.47 21.56 -11.06
CA PHE A 339 -3.31 20.42 -11.41
C PHE A 339 -3.44 20.25 -12.92
N THR A 340 -3.65 21.33 -13.65
CA THR A 340 -3.76 21.27 -15.12
C THR A 340 -2.43 20.84 -15.75
N GLU A 341 -1.29 21.27 -15.21
CA GLU A 341 0.02 20.82 -15.65
C GLU A 341 0.22 19.32 -15.36
N LEU A 342 -0.19 18.87 -14.18
CA LEU A 342 -0.11 17.45 -13.80
C LEU A 342 -0.94 16.56 -14.73
N MET A 343 -2.19 16.96 -15.04
CA MET A 343 -3.07 16.22 -15.96
C MET A 343 -2.50 16.15 -17.38
N ARG A 344 -1.81 17.19 -17.85
CA ARG A 344 -1.10 17.14 -19.13
C ARG A 344 0.06 16.14 -19.14
N ARG A 345 0.84 16.08 -18.05
CA ARG A 345 1.95 15.11 -17.91
C ARG A 345 1.48 13.67 -17.81
N HIS A 346 0.32 13.46 -17.20
CA HIS A 346 -0.29 12.14 -17.08
C HIS A 346 -0.74 11.60 -18.45
N ASN A 347 -1.21 12.47 -19.35
CA ASN A 347 -1.71 12.11 -20.69
C ASN A 347 -0.61 12.02 -21.77
N LEU A 348 0.67 12.25 -21.42
CA LEU A 348 1.82 12.08 -22.31
C LEU A 348 2.48 10.72 -22.11
#